data_fe71e41463059b59699fbeda47c403f3
#
_entry.id   fe71e41463059b59699fbeda47c403f3
#
_cell.length_a   1.000
_cell.length_b   1.000
_cell.length_c   1.000
_cell.angle_alpha   90.00
_cell.angle_beta   90.00
_cell.angle_gamma   90.00
#
_symmetry.space_group_name_H-M   'P 1'
#
loop_
_entity.id
_entity.type
_entity.pdbx_description
1 polymer ?
#
loop_
_entity_poly.entity_id
_entity_poly.type
_entity_poly.pdbx_seq_one_letter_code
_entity_poly.pdbx_strand_id
1 'polypeptide(L)'
;MSKYLNVFNTLSEYQAFSASTEYVQPTVALVKESNVLYYDYGNNKPQADQSDFKLETEETSVGGDKYGIDAITKINYIPSRLTSLKSAFMGFRSIVNSPEIPSGVTSLNSTFQGCSSLVNVKDIPSGVTNMDFTFDGCSSLMKAPTIPSGVTRISYTFQHCTSLKELTLLQTTPPTYRDTLKGCSSLETIYVLDESVDAFKTATGWSEFADKFKPLSSKPTK
;
A
#
# COMPACT_ATOMS: atom_id res chain seq x y z
N MET A 1 -15.23 8.67 5.52
CA MET A 1 -16.18 7.54 5.56
C MET A 1 -15.41 6.32 6.00
N SER A 2 -15.80 5.73 7.11
CA SER A 2 -15.18 4.52 7.64
C SER A 2 -15.46 3.37 6.67
N LYS A 3 -14.41 2.76 6.12
CA LYS A 3 -14.54 1.58 5.26
C LYS A 3 -14.59 0.38 6.19
N TYR A 4 -15.71 -0.30 6.21
CA TYR A 4 -15.93 -1.43 7.09
C TYR A 4 -15.43 -2.72 6.43
N LEU A 5 -14.67 -3.52 7.17
CA LEU A 5 -14.51 -4.92 6.86
C LEU A 5 -15.80 -5.63 7.29
N ASN A 6 -16.54 -6.15 6.33
CA ASN A 6 -17.69 -6.99 6.63
C ASN A 6 -17.20 -8.44 6.78
N VAL A 7 -17.51 -9.05 7.91
CA VAL A 7 -17.14 -10.44 8.19
C VAL A 7 -18.37 -11.32 8.03
N PHE A 8 -18.29 -12.28 7.13
CA PHE A 8 -19.35 -13.25 6.86
C PHE A 8 -18.90 -14.65 7.29
N ASN A 9 -19.81 -15.46 7.82
CA ASN A 9 -19.47 -16.84 8.18
C ASN A 9 -19.41 -17.74 6.94
N THR A 10 -20.26 -17.46 5.95
CA THR A 10 -20.37 -18.25 4.73
C THR A 10 -20.33 -17.38 3.46
N LEU A 11 -19.97 -18.00 2.34
CA LEU A 11 -20.03 -17.35 1.03
C LEU A 11 -21.46 -16.91 0.67
N SER A 12 -22.46 -17.71 1.06
CA SER A 12 -23.89 -17.39 0.85
C SER A 12 -24.30 -16.08 1.53
N GLU A 13 -23.88 -15.87 2.78
CA GLU A 13 -24.15 -14.62 3.53
C GLU A 13 -23.53 -13.42 2.80
N TYR A 14 -22.30 -13.55 2.34
CA TYR A 14 -21.62 -12.50 1.59
C TYR A 14 -22.34 -12.18 0.27
N GLN A 15 -22.71 -13.20 -0.49
CA GLN A 15 -23.43 -13.03 -1.75
C GLN A 15 -24.79 -12.36 -1.56
N ALA A 16 -25.52 -12.74 -0.50
CA ALA A 16 -26.79 -12.10 -0.16
C ALA A 16 -26.62 -10.64 0.23
N PHE A 17 -25.60 -10.30 1.01
CA PHE A 17 -25.27 -8.92 1.38
C PHE A 17 -24.87 -8.08 0.15
N SER A 18 -24.00 -8.60 -0.72
CA SER A 18 -23.55 -7.88 -1.92
C SER A 18 -24.68 -7.60 -2.92
N ALA A 19 -25.78 -8.35 -2.85
CA ALA A 19 -26.99 -8.14 -3.65
C ALA A 19 -27.99 -7.18 -2.97
N SER A 20 -27.77 -6.79 -1.71
CA SER A 20 -28.70 -5.97 -0.94
C SER A 20 -28.56 -4.47 -1.27
N THR A 21 -29.60 -3.70 -0.90
CA THR A 21 -29.60 -2.22 -1.01
C THR A 21 -28.76 -1.53 0.07
N GLU A 22 -28.34 -2.26 1.10
CA GLU A 22 -27.46 -1.76 2.17
C GLU A 22 -25.99 -1.77 1.80
N TYR A 23 -25.67 -2.36 0.64
CA TYR A 23 -24.30 -2.48 0.17
C TYR A 23 -23.71 -1.11 -0.21
N VAL A 24 -22.72 -0.66 0.54
CA VAL A 24 -22.01 0.61 0.34
C VAL A 24 -20.57 0.33 -0.07
N GLN A 25 -20.20 0.79 -1.23
CA GLN A 25 -18.88 0.57 -1.83
C GLN A 25 -17.85 1.65 -1.48
N PRO A 26 -16.55 1.36 -1.55
CA PRO A 26 -15.90 0.04 -1.70
C PRO A 26 -15.88 -0.72 -0.38
N THR A 27 -16.09 -2.02 -0.46
CA THR A 27 -16.20 -2.91 0.70
C THR A 27 -15.13 -3.98 0.65
N VAL A 28 -14.48 -4.25 1.78
CA VAL A 28 -13.67 -5.45 2.00
C VAL A 28 -14.53 -6.43 2.79
N ALA A 29 -14.64 -7.67 2.32
CA ALA A 29 -15.41 -8.70 2.98
C ALA A 29 -14.53 -9.93 3.25
N LEU A 30 -14.48 -10.37 4.52
CA LEU A 30 -13.86 -11.63 4.91
C LEU A 30 -14.94 -12.70 5.04
N VAL A 31 -14.80 -13.79 4.31
CA VAL A 31 -15.65 -14.98 4.45
C VAL A 31 -14.89 -16.03 5.24
N LYS A 32 -15.31 -16.27 6.48
CA LYS A 32 -14.61 -17.15 7.43
C LYS A 32 -14.55 -18.61 6.99
N GLU A 33 -15.62 -19.11 6.35
CA GLU A 33 -15.70 -20.49 5.87
C GLU A 33 -14.56 -20.85 4.92
N SER A 34 -14.14 -19.91 4.08
CA SER A 34 -13.11 -20.13 3.07
C SER A 34 -11.78 -19.42 3.36
N ASN A 35 -11.70 -18.62 4.42
CA ASN A 35 -10.59 -17.72 4.72
C ASN A 35 -10.24 -16.80 3.52
N VAL A 36 -11.25 -16.39 2.77
CA VAL A 36 -11.10 -15.59 1.54
C VAL A 36 -11.53 -14.15 1.78
N LEU A 37 -10.70 -13.22 1.36
CA LEU A 37 -11.03 -11.79 1.34
C LEU A 37 -11.62 -11.43 -0.02
N TYR A 38 -12.85 -10.95 -0.01
CA TYR A 38 -13.50 -10.40 -1.19
C TYR A 38 -13.32 -8.89 -1.20
N TYR A 39 -12.93 -8.36 -2.34
CA TYR A 39 -12.73 -6.94 -2.52
C TYR A 39 -13.63 -6.41 -3.64
N ASP A 40 -14.46 -5.42 -3.34
CA ASP A 40 -15.34 -4.81 -4.31
C ASP A 40 -14.92 -3.37 -4.63
N TYR A 41 -14.69 -3.10 -5.90
CA TYR A 41 -14.22 -1.82 -6.43
C TYR A 41 -15.32 -0.83 -6.84
N GLY A 42 -16.57 -1.09 -6.49
CA GLY A 42 -17.69 -0.24 -6.90
C GLY A 42 -18.21 -0.58 -8.31
N ASN A 43 -19.49 -0.53 -8.54
CA ASN A 43 -20.21 -0.81 -9.79
C ASN A 43 -19.96 -2.19 -10.47
N ASN A 44 -18.94 -2.92 -10.06
CA ASN A 44 -18.73 -4.30 -10.48
C ASN A 44 -19.12 -5.20 -9.33
N LYS A 45 -20.22 -5.90 -9.45
CA LYS A 45 -20.57 -6.98 -8.53
C LYS A 45 -19.37 -7.92 -8.42
N PRO A 46 -19.04 -8.43 -7.22
CA PRO A 46 -17.99 -9.43 -7.08
C PRO A 46 -18.28 -10.56 -8.06
N GLN A 47 -17.40 -10.77 -9.01
CA GLN A 47 -17.50 -11.96 -9.84
C GLN A 47 -17.06 -13.14 -8.98
N ALA A 48 -17.72 -14.29 -9.13
CA ALA A 48 -17.45 -15.51 -8.37
C ALA A 48 -15.98 -16.00 -8.45
N ASP A 49 -15.22 -15.46 -9.41
CA ASP A 49 -13.79 -15.77 -9.62
C ASP A 49 -12.83 -14.86 -8.85
N GLN A 50 -13.32 -13.98 -7.97
CA GLN A 50 -12.45 -13.12 -7.14
C GLN A 50 -12.00 -13.81 -5.84
N SER A 51 -12.15 -15.10 -5.75
CA SER A 51 -12.09 -15.96 -4.57
C SER A 51 -10.69 -16.22 -3.98
N ASP A 52 -9.63 -15.46 -4.33
CA ASP A 52 -8.30 -15.99 -4.04
C ASP A 52 -7.36 -15.10 -3.20
N PHE A 53 -7.89 -14.16 -2.40
CA PHE A 53 -7.08 -13.65 -1.30
C PHE A 53 -7.09 -14.68 -0.16
N LYS A 54 -6.05 -15.51 -0.08
CA LYS A 54 -5.84 -16.34 1.09
C LYS A 54 -5.18 -15.51 2.18
N LEU A 55 -5.88 -15.36 3.31
CA LEU A 55 -5.34 -14.72 4.51
C LEU A 55 -4.96 -15.79 5.52
N GLU A 56 -3.86 -15.59 6.20
CA GLU A 56 -3.54 -16.31 7.42
C GLU A 56 -3.81 -15.39 8.62
N THR A 57 -4.59 -15.87 9.56
CA THR A 57 -4.82 -15.24 10.84
C THR A 57 -4.24 -16.14 11.92
N GLU A 58 -3.50 -15.60 12.89
CA GLU A 58 -2.96 -16.36 14.01
C GLU A 58 -4.03 -16.71 15.05
N GLU A 59 -5.20 -16.07 14.99
CA GLU A 59 -6.29 -16.28 15.92
C GLU A 59 -7.58 -16.71 15.25
N THR A 60 -8.25 -17.67 15.87
CA THR A 60 -9.60 -18.13 15.49
C THR A 60 -10.71 -17.18 16.00
N SER A 61 -10.35 -16.20 16.82
CA SER A 61 -11.25 -15.16 17.31
C SER A 61 -10.78 -13.79 16.85
N VAL A 62 -11.61 -13.11 16.11
CA VAL A 62 -11.40 -11.74 15.68
C VAL A 62 -11.74 -10.83 16.87
N GLY A 63 -10.77 -10.65 17.76
CA GLY A 63 -10.91 -9.79 18.93
C GLY A 63 -9.92 -8.64 18.90
N GLY A 64 -10.38 -7.42 19.12
CA GLY A 64 -9.53 -6.26 19.31
C GLY A 64 -10.02 -5.00 18.60
N ASP A 65 -10.26 -5.03 17.32
CA ASP A 65 -10.99 -3.97 16.63
C ASP A 65 -12.38 -4.46 16.19
N LYS A 66 -13.28 -3.52 16.00
CA LYS A 66 -14.68 -3.79 15.62
C LYS A 66 -14.80 -4.62 14.32
N TYR A 67 -13.73 -4.76 13.54
CA TYR A 67 -13.73 -5.32 12.19
C TYR A 67 -12.73 -6.46 11.98
N GLY A 68 -11.87 -6.75 12.95
CA GLY A 68 -10.94 -7.88 12.91
C GLY A 68 -9.79 -7.78 11.90
N ILE A 69 -9.56 -6.60 11.32
CA ILE A 69 -8.46 -6.41 10.37
C ILE A 69 -7.08 -6.45 11.05
N ASP A 70 -7.03 -6.15 12.34
CA ASP A 70 -5.80 -6.23 13.13
C ASP A 70 -5.34 -7.68 13.37
N ALA A 71 -6.21 -8.68 13.18
CA ALA A 71 -5.85 -10.10 13.25
C ALA A 71 -5.22 -10.64 11.96
N ILE A 72 -5.22 -9.85 10.88
CA ILE A 72 -4.65 -10.29 9.59
C ILE A 72 -3.16 -10.04 9.58
N THR A 73 -2.36 -11.12 9.64
CA THR A 73 -0.89 -11.06 9.69
C THR A 73 -0.23 -11.28 8.33
N LYS A 74 -0.94 -11.87 7.37
CA LYS A 74 -0.39 -12.23 6.05
C LYS A 74 -1.45 -12.18 4.95
N ILE A 75 -1.01 -11.68 3.80
CA ILE A 75 -1.76 -11.71 2.53
C ILE A 75 -0.99 -12.63 1.58
N ASN A 76 -1.55 -13.78 1.27
CA ASN A 76 -0.82 -14.81 0.51
C ASN A 76 -0.82 -14.58 -1.00
N TYR A 77 -1.85 -13.90 -1.52
CA TYR A 77 -2.03 -13.78 -2.97
C TYR A 77 -2.87 -12.56 -3.34
N ILE A 78 -2.52 -11.92 -4.45
CA ILE A 78 -3.31 -10.88 -5.12
C ILE A 78 -3.63 -11.38 -6.54
N PRO A 79 -4.90 -11.43 -6.97
CA PRO A 79 -5.26 -11.86 -8.32
C PRO A 79 -4.56 -11.05 -9.41
N SER A 80 -3.93 -11.74 -10.38
CA SER A 80 -3.12 -11.11 -11.43
C SER A 80 -3.92 -10.19 -12.39
N ARG A 81 -5.25 -10.37 -12.46
CA ARG A 81 -6.14 -9.54 -13.27
C ARG A 81 -6.42 -8.14 -12.69
N LEU A 82 -6.05 -7.90 -11.43
CA LEU A 82 -6.32 -6.61 -10.79
C LEU A 82 -5.39 -5.53 -11.34
N THR A 83 -5.99 -4.41 -11.71
CA THR A 83 -5.26 -3.23 -12.22
C THR A 83 -5.18 -2.10 -11.19
N SER A 84 -5.89 -2.21 -10.07
CA SER A 84 -5.86 -1.25 -8.98
C SER A 84 -5.98 -1.97 -7.63
N LEU A 85 -5.16 -1.55 -6.67
CA LEU A 85 -5.23 -1.98 -5.26
C LEU A 85 -5.62 -0.84 -4.34
N LYS A 86 -6.34 0.15 -4.87
CA LYS A 86 -6.75 1.32 -4.09
C LYS A 86 -7.40 0.92 -2.76
N SER A 87 -6.75 1.33 -1.66
CA SER A 87 -7.18 1.07 -0.27
C SER A 87 -7.35 -0.43 0.08
N ALA A 88 -6.74 -1.35 -0.68
CA ALA A 88 -6.97 -2.79 -0.51
C ALA A 88 -6.63 -3.28 0.90
N PHE A 89 -5.52 -2.84 1.46
CA PHE A 89 -5.01 -3.29 2.75
C PHE A 89 -4.90 -2.13 3.75
N MET A 90 -5.69 -1.07 3.55
CA MET A 90 -5.66 0.09 4.42
C MET A 90 -6.05 -0.29 5.86
N GLY A 91 -5.18 0.02 6.81
CA GLY A 91 -5.41 -0.23 8.24
C GLY A 91 -5.08 -1.66 8.69
N PHE A 92 -4.46 -2.51 7.87
CA PHE A 92 -4.02 -3.84 8.27
C PHE A 92 -2.75 -3.73 9.13
N ARG A 93 -2.93 -3.45 10.41
CA ARG A 93 -1.85 -3.08 11.33
C ARG A 93 -0.88 -4.20 11.66
N SER A 94 -1.29 -5.47 11.50
CA SER A 94 -0.47 -6.64 11.87
C SER A 94 0.30 -7.27 10.70
N ILE A 95 0.10 -6.82 9.46
CA ILE A 95 0.91 -7.33 8.36
C ILE A 95 2.35 -6.80 8.45
N VAL A 96 3.30 -7.73 8.36
CA VAL A 96 4.75 -7.42 8.39
C VAL A 96 5.34 -7.37 6.98
N ASN A 97 4.82 -8.19 6.09
CA ASN A 97 5.29 -8.32 4.70
C ASN A 97 4.16 -8.02 3.72
N SER A 98 4.45 -7.22 2.70
CA SER A 98 3.49 -7.07 1.60
C SER A 98 3.44 -8.36 0.76
N PRO A 99 2.30 -8.65 0.12
CA PRO A 99 2.24 -9.67 -0.93
C PRO A 99 2.99 -9.20 -2.17
N GLU A 100 3.21 -10.12 -3.13
CA GLU A 100 3.63 -9.76 -4.49
C GLU A 100 2.55 -8.90 -5.16
N ILE A 101 2.95 -7.78 -5.76
CA ILE A 101 2.04 -6.86 -6.46
C ILE A 101 1.99 -7.28 -7.93
N PRO A 102 0.82 -7.64 -8.48
CA PRO A 102 0.72 -8.05 -9.87
C PRO A 102 1.20 -6.99 -10.86
N SER A 103 1.87 -7.40 -11.92
CA SER A 103 2.45 -6.51 -12.93
C SER A 103 1.44 -5.62 -13.68
N GLY A 104 0.16 -6.03 -13.71
CA GLY A 104 -0.94 -5.25 -14.30
C GLY A 104 -1.44 -4.09 -13.43
N VAL A 105 -0.97 -3.98 -12.17
CA VAL A 105 -1.43 -2.93 -11.26
C VAL A 105 -0.84 -1.57 -11.65
N THR A 106 -1.72 -0.59 -11.81
CA THR A 106 -1.36 0.81 -12.15
C THR A 106 -1.59 1.79 -11.03
N SER A 107 -2.37 1.41 -10.00
CA SER A 107 -2.67 2.26 -8.85
C SER A 107 -2.54 1.52 -7.52
N LEU A 108 -1.73 2.11 -6.64
CA LEU A 108 -1.54 1.70 -5.23
C LEU A 108 -2.09 2.75 -4.25
N ASN A 109 -2.98 3.65 -4.71
CA ASN A 109 -3.51 4.71 -3.85
C ASN A 109 -4.04 4.15 -2.53
N SER A 110 -3.50 4.62 -1.39
CA SER A 110 -3.87 4.20 -0.02
C SER A 110 -3.78 2.68 0.24
N THR A 111 -3.05 1.90 -0.58
CA THR A 111 -3.06 0.43 -0.50
C THR A 111 -2.64 -0.09 0.88
N PHE A 112 -1.56 0.44 1.43
CA PHE A 112 -1.02 0.05 2.75
C PHE A 112 -1.11 1.18 3.77
N GLN A 113 -1.98 2.16 3.56
CA GLN A 113 -2.14 3.27 4.50
C GLN A 113 -2.50 2.76 5.89
N GLY A 114 -1.73 3.16 6.92
CA GLY A 114 -1.95 2.74 8.30
C GLY A 114 -1.50 1.31 8.64
N CYS A 115 -0.75 0.63 7.74
CA CYS A 115 -0.14 -0.67 8.03
C CYS A 115 1.08 -0.49 8.94
N SER A 116 0.86 -0.23 10.22
CA SER A 116 1.90 0.22 11.15
C SER A 116 3.01 -0.80 11.42
N SER A 117 2.74 -2.10 11.28
CA SER A 117 3.74 -3.17 11.42
C SER A 117 4.45 -3.55 10.11
N LEU A 118 4.14 -2.92 8.99
CA LEU A 118 4.73 -3.26 7.69
C LEU A 118 6.21 -2.91 7.66
N VAL A 119 7.06 -3.93 7.48
CA VAL A 119 8.53 -3.82 7.43
C VAL A 119 9.06 -4.05 6.02
N ASN A 120 8.59 -5.11 5.36
CA ASN A 120 9.09 -5.54 4.06
C ASN A 120 8.04 -5.32 2.98
N VAL A 121 8.41 -4.56 1.97
CA VAL A 121 7.57 -4.33 0.79
C VAL A 121 8.24 -4.93 -0.43
N LYS A 122 7.47 -5.69 -1.21
CA LYS A 122 7.88 -6.24 -2.50
C LYS A 122 8.05 -5.15 -3.54
N ASP A 123 8.73 -5.47 -4.63
CA ASP A 123 8.99 -4.52 -5.71
C ASP A 123 7.68 -3.92 -6.26
N ILE A 124 7.74 -2.64 -6.57
CA ILE A 124 6.62 -1.92 -7.19
C ILE A 124 6.70 -2.16 -8.71
N PRO A 125 5.64 -2.70 -9.33
CA PRO A 125 5.60 -2.88 -10.78
C PRO A 125 5.82 -1.58 -11.56
N SER A 126 6.54 -1.65 -12.68
CA SER A 126 6.87 -0.49 -13.51
C SER A 126 5.65 0.23 -14.12
N GLY A 127 4.50 -0.47 -14.21
CA GLY A 127 3.23 0.11 -14.68
C GLY A 127 2.50 0.98 -13.66
N VAL A 128 2.98 1.03 -12.41
CA VAL A 128 2.35 1.86 -11.36
C VAL A 128 2.60 3.34 -11.63
N THR A 129 1.52 4.12 -11.65
CA THR A 129 1.56 5.58 -11.86
C THR A 129 1.08 6.39 -10.65
N ASN A 130 0.25 5.78 -9.79
CA ASN A 130 -0.33 6.45 -8.64
C ASN A 130 -0.01 5.71 -7.34
N MET A 131 0.72 6.38 -6.45
CA MET A 131 1.08 5.91 -5.11
C MET A 131 0.64 6.90 -4.01
N ASP A 132 -0.33 7.80 -4.28
CA ASP A 132 -0.81 8.71 -3.25
C ASP A 132 -1.23 7.94 -1.98
N PHE A 133 -0.75 8.35 -0.80
CA PHE A 133 -1.01 7.76 0.51
C PHE A 133 -0.62 6.27 0.66
N THR A 134 0.13 5.68 -0.28
CA THR A 134 0.34 4.22 -0.30
C THR A 134 0.87 3.67 1.02
N PHE A 135 1.84 4.33 1.62
CA PHE A 135 2.49 3.92 2.87
C PHE A 135 2.31 4.93 4.02
N ASP A 136 1.35 5.86 3.90
CA ASP A 136 1.10 6.82 4.98
C ASP A 136 0.82 6.08 6.30
N GLY A 137 1.57 6.40 7.36
CA GLY A 137 1.46 5.75 8.66
C GLY A 137 2.08 4.35 8.76
N CYS A 138 2.88 3.90 7.77
CA CYS A 138 3.67 2.66 7.90
C CYS A 138 4.89 2.91 8.80
N SER A 139 4.65 3.06 10.10
CA SER A 139 5.67 3.53 11.07
C SER A 139 6.85 2.57 11.25
N SER A 140 6.69 1.27 10.96
CA SER A 140 7.76 0.27 11.03
C SER A 140 8.57 0.11 9.74
N LEU A 141 8.21 0.81 8.66
CA LEU A 141 8.88 0.70 7.37
C LEU A 141 10.25 1.38 7.43
N MET A 142 11.32 0.58 7.48
CA MET A 142 12.70 1.10 7.55
C MET A 142 13.29 1.40 6.17
N LYS A 143 12.90 0.65 5.16
CA LYS A 143 13.35 0.78 3.79
C LYS A 143 12.16 0.71 2.84
N ALA A 144 11.98 1.79 2.08
CA ALA A 144 10.98 1.80 1.02
C ALA A 144 11.40 0.88 -0.15
N PRO A 145 10.45 0.30 -0.89
CA PRO A 145 10.76 -0.27 -2.20
C PRO A 145 11.28 0.82 -3.13
N THR A 146 12.01 0.42 -4.18
CA THR A 146 12.40 1.36 -5.23
C THR A 146 11.16 1.88 -5.96
N ILE A 147 11.04 3.20 -6.10
CA ILE A 147 9.89 3.83 -6.76
C ILE A 147 10.18 3.96 -8.25
N PRO A 148 9.43 3.24 -9.12
CA PRO A 148 9.65 3.23 -10.57
C PRO A 148 9.49 4.61 -11.22
N SER A 149 10.17 4.83 -12.33
CA SER A 149 10.16 6.10 -13.09
C SER A 149 8.77 6.51 -13.59
N GLY A 150 7.86 5.54 -13.81
CA GLY A 150 6.47 5.80 -14.25
C GLY A 150 5.56 6.39 -13.19
N VAL A 151 5.98 6.40 -11.92
CA VAL A 151 5.16 6.94 -10.83
C VAL A 151 5.18 8.47 -10.88
N THR A 152 4.01 9.06 -11.14
CA THR A 152 3.84 10.52 -11.23
C THR A 152 3.08 11.11 -10.04
N ARG A 153 2.37 10.29 -9.27
CA ARG A 153 1.59 10.70 -8.11
C ARG A 153 2.11 10.03 -6.86
N ILE A 154 2.68 10.84 -5.96
CA ILE A 154 3.30 10.40 -4.69
C ILE A 154 2.90 11.30 -3.50
N SER A 155 1.75 11.96 -3.59
CA SER A 155 1.27 12.81 -2.48
C SER A 155 1.08 11.98 -1.22
N TYR A 156 1.65 12.42 -0.10
CA TYR A 156 1.53 11.76 1.21
C TYR A 156 2.02 10.31 1.25
N THR A 157 2.78 9.85 0.25
CA THR A 157 3.10 8.42 0.08
C THR A 157 3.79 7.81 1.28
N PHE A 158 4.74 8.51 1.89
CA PHE A 158 5.48 8.06 3.06
C PHE A 158 5.23 8.94 4.30
N GLN A 159 4.16 9.70 4.30
CA GLN A 159 3.82 10.53 5.46
C GLN A 159 3.76 9.64 6.72
N HIS A 160 4.35 10.12 7.83
CA HIS A 160 4.42 9.39 9.10
C HIS A 160 5.13 8.01 9.07
N CYS A 161 5.98 7.75 8.06
CA CYS A 161 6.90 6.60 8.08
C CYS A 161 8.09 6.90 9.00
N THR A 162 7.87 6.89 10.30
CA THR A 162 8.84 7.38 11.30
C THR A 162 10.15 6.61 11.33
N SER A 163 10.15 5.32 10.95
CA SER A 163 11.35 4.47 10.89
C SER A 163 12.06 4.49 9.53
N LEU A 164 11.52 5.19 8.53
CA LEU A 164 12.08 5.18 7.17
C LEU A 164 13.46 5.84 7.14
N LYS A 165 14.48 5.07 6.72
CA LYS A 165 15.88 5.52 6.64
C LYS A 165 16.33 5.79 5.22
N GLU A 166 15.85 4.99 4.27
CA GLU A 166 16.31 5.01 2.88
C GLU A 166 15.13 5.00 1.91
N LEU A 167 15.20 5.87 0.90
CA LEU A 167 14.27 5.93 -0.22
C LEU A 167 15.04 5.94 -1.54
N THR A 168 14.53 5.27 -2.57
CA THR A 168 15.08 5.32 -3.93
C THR A 168 13.99 5.73 -4.92
N LEU A 169 14.23 6.79 -5.67
CA LEU A 169 13.33 7.35 -6.67
C LEU A 169 13.99 7.28 -8.06
N LEU A 170 13.32 6.65 -9.02
CA LEU A 170 13.84 6.53 -10.41
C LEU A 170 13.23 7.55 -11.38
N GLN A 171 12.58 8.60 -10.89
CA GLN A 171 12.04 9.68 -11.71
C GLN A 171 13.21 10.55 -12.23
N THR A 172 13.17 10.90 -13.52
CA THR A 172 14.10 11.84 -14.13
C THR A 172 13.81 13.29 -13.74
N THR A 173 12.54 13.59 -13.41
CA THR A 173 12.09 14.88 -12.91
C THR A 173 11.37 14.71 -11.58
N PRO A 174 11.61 15.60 -10.59
CA PRO A 174 10.94 15.52 -9.31
C PRO A 174 9.41 15.60 -9.47
N PRO A 175 8.65 14.61 -8.98
CA PRO A 175 7.20 14.71 -8.96
C PRO A 175 6.76 15.81 -7.98
N THR A 176 5.53 16.31 -8.14
CA THR A 176 4.96 17.33 -7.24
C THR A 176 5.00 16.84 -5.79
N TYR A 177 5.70 17.59 -4.93
CA TYR A 177 5.75 17.31 -3.51
C TYR A 177 4.45 17.76 -2.82
N ARG A 178 3.83 16.87 -2.06
CA ARG A 178 2.71 17.17 -1.17
C ARG A 178 2.86 16.32 0.09
N ASP A 179 3.58 16.85 1.09
CA ASP A 179 3.81 16.17 2.36
C ASP A 179 4.32 14.71 2.23
N THR A 180 4.96 14.39 1.11
CA THR A 180 5.37 13.03 0.73
C THR A 180 6.22 12.36 1.79
N LEU A 181 7.09 13.13 2.46
CA LEU A 181 8.03 12.67 3.49
C LEU A 181 7.78 13.30 4.87
N LYS A 182 6.64 13.95 5.05
CA LYS A 182 6.31 14.60 6.34
C LYS A 182 6.27 13.58 7.47
N GLY A 183 7.02 13.82 8.53
CA GLY A 183 7.09 12.92 9.68
C GLY A 183 8.03 11.72 9.50
N CYS A 184 8.82 11.64 8.42
CA CYS A 184 9.90 10.65 8.25
C CYS A 184 11.12 11.05 9.08
N SER A 185 11.01 11.00 10.43
CA SER A 185 12.02 11.53 11.35
C SER A 185 13.36 10.78 11.31
N SER A 186 13.38 9.53 10.85
CA SER A 186 14.61 8.71 10.73
C SER A 186 15.24 8.76 9.34
N LEU A 187 14.73 9.58 8.40
CA LEU A 187 15.21 9.57 7.02
C LEU A 187 16.65 10.10 6.92
N GLU A 188 17.53 9.25 6.41
CA GLU A 188 18.97 9.51 6.28
C GLU A 188 19.38 9.80 4.82
N THR A 189 18.82 9.05 3.86
CA THR A 189 19.28 9.12 2.45
C THR A 189 18.14 8.92 1.47
N ILE A 190 18.16 9.72 0.41
CA ILE A 190 17.29 9.59 -0.77
C ILE A 190 18.18 9.40 -2.00
N TYR A 191 18.13 8.21 -2.59
CA TYR A 191 18.83 7.93 -3.84
C TYR A 191 17.95 8.32 -5.03
N VAL A 192 18.50 9.09 -5.95
CA VAL A 192 17.87 9.49 -7.20
C VAL A 192 18.84 9.22 -8.37
N LEU A 193 18.33 9.20 -9.60
CA LEU A 193 19.21 9.07 -10.77
C LEU A 193 20.30 10.14 -10.72
N ASP A 194 21.51 9.81 -11.15
CA ASP A 194 22.68 10.69 -11.03
C ASP A 194 22.44 12.04 -11.69
N GLU A 195 21.83 12.06 -12.87
CA GLU A 195 21.45 13.25 -13.61
C GLU A 195 20.31 14.05 -12.98
N SER A 196 19.59 13.48 -12.02
CA SER A 196 18.41 14.11 -11.41
C SER A 196 18.71 14.77 -10.06
N VAL A 197 19.91 14.57 -9.49
CA VAL A 197 20.26 15.03 -8.13
C VAL A 197 20.00 16.54 -7.96
N ASP A 198 20.48 17.37 -8.87
CA ASP A 198 20.35 18.83 -8.76
C ASP A 198 18.91 19.28 -8.94
N ALA A 199 18.15 18.60 -9.81
CA ALA A 199 16.73 18.87 -9.99
C ALA A 199 15.94 18.63 -8.70
N PHE A 200 16.19 17.51 -8.01
CA PHE A 200 15.55 17.22 -6.73
C PHE A 200 15.95 18.18 -5.61
N LYS A 201 17.24 18.56 -5.53
CA LYS A 201 17.74 19.50 -4.53
C LYS A 201 17.12 20.90 -4.62
N THR A 202 16.66 21.28 -5.81
CA THR A 202 16.11 22.63 -6.07
C THR A 202 14.59 22.66 -6.23
N ALA A 203 13.94 21.50 -6.38
CA ALA A 203 12.50 21.44 -6.58
C ALA A 203 11.72 21.81 -5.32
N THR A 204 10.60 22.51 -5.49
CA THR A 204 9.74 22.97 -4.40
C THR A 204 9.30 21.80 -3.52
N GLY A 205 9.46 21.93 -2.20
CA GLY A 205 9.16 20.91 -1.20
C GLY A 205 10.24 19.83 -1.08
N TRP A 206 10.86 19.40 -2.18
CA TRP A 206 11.99 18.47 -2.13
C TRP A 206 13.27 19.10 -1.62
N SER A 207 13.47 20.40 -1.84
CA SER A 207 14.63 21.16 -1.38
C SER A 207 14.81 21.16 0.14
N GLU A 208 13.76 20.86 0.91
CA GLU A 208 13.85 20.65 2.36
C GLU A 208 14.75 19.45 2.74
N PHE A 209 14.98 18.54 1.79
CA PHE A 209 15.78 17.32 1.95
C PHE A 209 17.07 17.37 1.11
N ALA A 210 17.53 18.57 0.72
CA ALA A 210 18.65 18.73 -0.23
C ALA A 210 19.94 18.05 0.26
N ASP A 211 20.19 17.99 1.56
CA ASP A 211 21.33 17.34 2.20
C ASP A 211 21.27 15.79 2.13
N LYS A 212 20.10 15.23 1.90
CA LYS A 212 19.86 13.76 1.87
C LYS A 212 19.95 13.14 0.48
N PHE A 213 19.88 13.96 -0.60
CA PHE A 213 19.95 13.45 -1.95
C PHE A 213 21.36 12.98 -2.33
N LYS A 214 21.44 11.74 -2.80
CA LYS A 214 22.66 11.10 -3.31
C LYS A 214 22.41 10.49 -4.69
N PRO A 215 23.44 10.46 -5.56
CA PRO A 215 23.32 9.79 -6.84
C PRO A 215 23.14 8.28 -6.64
N LEU A 216 22.33 7.66 -7.49
CA LEU A 216 22.01 6.23 -7.42
C LEU A 216 23.29 5.37 -7.57
N SER A 217 24.26 5.82 -8.36
CA SER A 217 25.57 5.15 -8.53
C SER A 217 26.36 5.03 -7.22
N SER A 218 26.11 5.90 -6.25
CA SER A 218 26.77 5.85 -4.92
C SER A 218 26.09 4.88 -3.94
N LYS A 219 24.98 4.24 -4.36
CA LYS A 219 24.27 3.30 -3.49
C LYS A 219 25.09 2.03 -3.31
N PRO A 220 25.35 1.59 -2.05
CA PRO A 220 26.09 0.35 -1.81
C PRO A 220 25.37 -0.83 -2.48
N THR A 221 26.14 -1.61 -3.25
CA THR A 221 25.69 -2.94 -3.74
C THR A 221 25.70 -3.90 -2.56
N LYS A 222 24.63 -4.65 -2.38
CA LYS A 222 24.55 -5.69 -1.35
C LYS A 222 25.40 -6.88 -1.71
#